data_d5c7c407bbca6a7fef76a479996ad4c9
#
_entry.id   d5c7c407bbca6a7fef76a479996ad4c9
#
_cell.length_a   1.000
_cell.length_b   1.000
_cell.length_c   1.000
_cell.angle_alpha   90.00
_cell.angle_beta   90.00
_cell.angle_gamma   90.00
#
_symmetry.space_group_name_H-M   'P 1'
#
loop_
_entity.id
_entity.type
_entity.pdbx_description
1 polymer ?
#
loop_
_entity_poly.entity_id
_entity_poly.type
_entity_poly.pdbx_seq_one_letter_code
_entity_poly.pdbx_strand_id
1 'polypeptide(L)'
;MTSSPSSEFRRSLIALSILNFFLADARDGLGPFLDGFLATRGWEPFTLGVIATIGGVLAMLTTPVFGALVDASPYKRTLIILPVTFVTTMALWTLASPNGLSVFGGQSATAIVGAVIGPALTGLTLGLVGEARFSRQVSRNEFWNHTGNVASLAAIYAGTLLFGLHGVVGLMLFAALATIAATLAIEPKLIDHQVARGLVHHEEAEVPSGFSVLAGSKGLILLSLVLMIFHFGNAPISRLIAQAFSIQLGTPFRTTAITTGVSQLSMIGMALMAPWLIGRFGLAAIFVVALAALPIRGAIAGTFSSFAFIFPVQILDGVGAGLIGIVTPIAAERILSGSGRFNVGLAAVMTVQGIGASLSNVVAGWLTDLGGYGLAYWVHGSVALVALALFVWGRHDIAPRMPSSAAAADWPPRSAEETPA
;
A
#
# COMPACT_ATOMS: atom_id res chain seq x y z
N MET A 1 6.61 38.00 9.01
CA MET A 1 6.68 37.50 10.41
C MET A 1 5.96 36.13 10.43
N THR A 2 6.69 35.06 10.34
CA THR A 2 6.12 33.68 10.46
C THR A 2 5.95 33.42 11.96
N SER A 3 4.70 33.55 12.46
CA SER A 3 4.37 33.15 13.82
C SER A 3 4.77 31.67 14.02
N SER A 4 5.51 31.38 15.09
CA SER A 4 5.81 30.00 15.48
C SER A 4 4.49 29.21 15.60
N PRO A 5 4.40 27.97 15.08
CA PRO A 5 3.19 27.16 15.19
C PRO A 5 2.77 27.04 16.66
N SER A 6 1.47 27.17 16.94
CA SER A 6 0.96 27.03 18.30
C SER A 6 1.38 25.68 18.90
N SER A 7 1.57 25.62 20.20
CA SER A 7 1.96 24.37 20.89
C SER A 7 0.97 23.23 20.64
N GLU A 8 -0.32 23.55 20.49
CA GLU A 8 -1.39 22.59 20.16
C GLU A 8 -1.26 22.03 18.75
N PHE A 9 -0.93 22.88 17.76
CA PHE A 9 -0.69 22.44 16.40
C PHE A 9 0.51 21.49 16.31
N ARG A 10 1.62 21.83 17.00
CA ARG A 10 2.81 20.97 17.05
C ARG A 10 2.50 19.61 17.71
N ARG A 11 1.72 19.60 18.81
CA ARG A 11 1.26 18.37 19.45
C ARG A 11 0.40 17.52 18.51
N SER A 12 -0.53 18.12 17.79
CA SER A 12 -1.37 17.42 16.81
C SER A 12 -0.57 16.83 15.66
N LEU A 13 0.51 17.48 15.19
CA LEU A 13 1.40 16.91 14.17
C LEU A 13 2.22 15.72 14.69
N ILE A 14 2.65 15.76 15.96
CA ILE A 14 3.31 14.62 16.62
C ILE A 14 2.32 13.47 16.77
N ALA A 15 1.11 13.77 17.24
CA ALA A 15 0.04 12.78 17.37
C ALA A 15 -0.31 12.13 16.03
N LEU A 16 -0.35 12.91 14.94
CA LEU A 16 -0.55 12.39 13.59
C LEU A 16 0.59 11.46 13.14
N SER A 17 1.83 11.75 13.50
CA SER A 17 2.97 10.87 13.22
C SER A 17 2.87 9.55 13.99
N ILE A 18 2.52 9.61 15.28
CA ILE A 18 2.30 8.43 16.15
C ILE A 18 1.10 7.61 15.64
N LEU A 19 0.02 8.29 15.23
CA LEU A 19 -1.13 7.65 14.61
C LEU A 19 -0.71 6.83 13.37
N ASN A 20 0.03 7.41 12.44
CA ASN A 20 0.47 6.70 11.24
C ASN A 20 1.40 5.53 11.56
N PHE A 21 2.25 5.65 12.57
CA PHE A 21 3.13 4.57 13.01
C PHE A 21 2.35 3.35 13.52
N PHE A 22 1.39 3.53 14.41
CA PHE A 22 0.63 2.41 14.96
C PHE A 22 -0.51 1.94 14.07
N LEU A 23 -1.06 2.83 13.22
CA LEU A 23 -2.09 2.47 12.26
C LEU A 23 -1.59 1.49 11.20
N ALA A 24 -0.29 1.47 10.93
CA ALA A 24 0.36 0.52 10.02
C ALA A 24 0.03 -0.95 10.35
N ASP A 25 -0.05 -1.29 11.65
CA ASP A 25 -0.43 -2.61 12.12
C ASP A 25 -1.95 -2.73 12.36
N ALA A 26 -2.55 -1.71 12.97
CA ALA A 26 -3.94 -1.75 13.42
C ALA A 26 -4.97 -1.71 12.27
N ARG A 27 -4.60 -1.19 11.09
CA ARG A 27 -5.51 -1.00 9.95
C ARG A 27 -5.92 -2.31 9.28
N ASP A 28 -4.97 -3.22 9.15
CA ASP A 28 -5.16 -4.44 8.38
C ASP A 28 -5.42 -5.68 9.28
N GLY A 29 -5.53 -5.47 10.60
CA GLY A 29 -5.77 -6.54 11.57
C GLY A 29 -4.65 -7.58 11.54
N LEU A 30 -4.94 -8.82 11.14
CA LEU A 30 -3.93 -9.86 10.96
C LEU A 30 -3.08 -9.64 9.70
N GLY A 31 -3.58 -8.85 8.73
CA GLY A 31 -2.87 -8.51 7.50
C GLY A 31 -2.15 -9.70 6.87
N PRO A 32 -0.84 -9.55 6.61
CA PRO A 32 -0.06 -10.59 5.96
C PRO A 32 0.09 -11.89 6.79
N PHE A 33 -0.20 -11.86 8.10
CA PHE A 33 -0.05 -13.02 8.97
C PHE A 33 -1.18 -14.04 8.85
N LEU A 34 -2.36 -13.61 8.39
CA LEU A 34 -3.57 -14.45 8.33
C LEU A 34 -3.35 -15.69 7.46
N ASP A 35 -2.78 -15.51 6.28
CA ASP A 35 -2.58 -16.61 5.34
C ASP A 35 -1.69 -17.72 5.90
N GLY A 36 -0.56 -17.35 6.50
CA GLY A 36 0.34 -18.30 7.14
C GLY A 36 -0.32 -19.00 8.34
N PHE A 37 -1.07 -18.24 9.14
CA PHE A 37 -1.78 -18.77 10.32
C PHE A 37 -2.87 -19.77 9.92
N LEU A 38 -3.68 -19.48 8.91
CA LEU A 38 -4.74 -20.37 8.44
C LEU A 38 -4.17 -21.59 7.69
N ALA A 39 -3.13 -21.41 6.90
CA ALA A 39 -2.46 -22.50 6.19
C ALA A 39 -1.93 -23.56 7.16
N THR A 40 -1.34 -23.18 8.31
CA THR A 40 -0.91 -24.11 9.35
C THR A 40 -2.06 -24.86 10.04
N ARG A 41 -3.31 -24.43 9.82
CA ARG A 41 -4.53 -25.07 10.32
C ARG A 41 -5.27 -25.89 9.25
N GLY A 42 -4.63 -26.12 8.11
CA GLY A 42 -5.15 -26.96 7.04
C GLY A 42 -6.13 -26.26 6.09
N TRP A 43 -6.17 -24.89 6.09
CA TRP A 43 -6.93 -24.16 5.09
C TRP A 43 -6.24 -24.25 3.73
N GLU A 44 -6.99 -24.60 2.71
CA GLU A 44 -6.49 -24.79 1.36
C GLU A 44 -6.15 -23.46 0.68
N PRO A 45 -5.07 -23.38 -0.13
CA PRO A 45 -4.64 -22.17 -0.82
C PRO A 45 -5.73 -21.53 -1.70
N PHE A 46 -6.55 -22.36 -2.37
CA PHE A 46 -7.70 -21.86 -3.15
C PHE A 46 -8.69 -21.11 -2.28
N THR A 47 -9.08 -21.67 -1.14
CA THR A 47 -10.01 -21.03 -0.20
C THR A 47 -9.45 -19.70 0.34
N LEU A 48 -8.16 -19.67 0.68
CA LEU A 48 -7.48 -18.46 1.11
C LEU A 48 -7.43 -17.40 0.00
N GLY A 49 -7.22 -17.83 -1.24
CA GLY A 49 -7.28 -16.98 -2.43
C GLY A 49 -8.66 -16.39 -2.68
N VAL A 50 -9.73 -17.19 -2.53
CA VAL A 50 -11.12 -16.73 -2.64
C VAL A 50 -11.43 -15.67 -1.58
N ILE A 51 -11.06 -15.90 -0.32
CA ILE A 51 -11.27 -14.94 0.78
C ILE A 51 -10.60 -13.61 0.45
N ALA A 52 -9.35 -13.65 0.01
CA ALA A 52 -8.60 -12.45 -0.36
C ALA A 52 -9.21 -11.69 -1.54
N THR A 53 -9.66 -12.43 -2.56
CA THR A 53 -10.33 -11.83 -3.73
C THR A 53 -11.63 -11.16 -3.32
N ILE A 54 -12.48 -11.84 -2.54
CA ILE A 54 -13.73 -11.25 -2.02
C ILE A 54 -13.43 -9.99 -1.20
N GLY A 55 -12.48 -10.05 -0.28
CA GLY A 55 -12.07 -8.89 0.51
C GLY A 55 -11.59 -7.72 -0.36
N GLY A 56 -10.73 -7.98 -1.35
CA GLY A 56 -10.24 -6.96 -2.28
C GLY A 56 -11.34 -6.31 -3.11
N VAL A 57 -12.29 -7.12 -3.63
CA VAL A 57 -13.44 -6.62 -4.40
C VAL A 57 -14.38 -5.79 -3.51
N LEU A 58 -14.68 -6.27 -2.30
CA LEU A 58 -15.51 -5.55 -1.35
C LEU A 58 -14.89 -4.20 -0.95
N ALA A 59 -13.60 -4.17 -0.63
CA ALA A 59 -12.88 -2.94 -0.32
C ALA A 59 -12.93 -1.96 -1.51
N MET A 60 -12.68 -2.44 -2.72
CA MET A 60 -12.71 -1.63 -3.94
C MET A 60 -14.10 -1.00 -4.20
N LEU A 61 -15.17 -1.77 -4.02
CA LEU A 61 -16.55 -1.30 -4.23
C LEU A 61 -17.00 -0.33 -3.14
N THR A 62 -16.52 -0.50 -1.90
CA THR A 62 -16.96 0.31 -0.76
C THR A 62 -16.12 1.58 -0.57
N THR A 63 -14.87 1.61 -1.03
CA THR A 63 -13.96 2.78 -0.89
C THR A 63 -14.57 4.09 -1.41
N PRO A 64 -15.20 4.17 -2.61
CA PRO A 64 -15.81 5.42 -3.08
C PRO A 64 -16.97 5.87 -2.18
N VAL A 65 -17.79 4.92 -1.68
CA VAL A 65 -18.90 5.21 -0.76
C VAL A 65 -18.39 5.79 0.55
N PHE A 66 -17.34 5.20 1.09
CA PHE A 66 -16.72 5.71 2.32
C PHE A 66 -15.94 7.01 2.09
N GLY A 67 -15.38 7.24 0.92
CA GLY A 67 -14.84 8.54 0.55
C GLY A 67 -15.90 9.64 0.67
N ALA A 68 -17.07 9.44 0.07
CA ALA A 68 -18.19 10.36 0.18
C ALA A 68 -18.70 10.54 1.64
N LEU A 69 -18.74 9.45 2.41
CA LEU A 69 -19.10 9.51 3.83
C LEU A 69 -18.10 10.34 4.64
N VAL A 70 -16.80 10.16 4.37
CA VAL A 70 -15.73 10.94 5.00
C VAL A 70 -15.87 12.42 4.65
N ASP A 71 -16.13 12.75 3.40
CA ASP A 71 -16.33 14.14 2.97
C ASP A 71 -17.52 14.78 3.66
N ALA A 72 -18.63 14.07 3.78
CA ALA A 72 -19.85 14.56 4.44
C ALA A 72 -19.71 14.70 5.97
N SER A 73 -18.81 13.97 6.61
CA SER A 73 -18.73 13.86 8.06
C SER A 73 -17.74 14.85 8.70
N PRO A 74 -18.13 15.60 9.75
CA PRO A 74 -17.20 16.37 10.57
C PRO A 74 -16.42 15.50 11.58
N TYR A 75 -16.76 14.22 11.73
CA TYR A 75 -16.20 13.32 12.75
C TYR A 75 -15.03 12.48 12.23
N LYS A 76 -14.02 13.13 11.56
CA LYS A 76 -12.89 12.44 10.96
C LYS A 76 -12.15 11.50 11.93
N ARG A 77 -12.00 11.89 13.21
CA ARG A 77 -11.34 11.06 14.24
C ARG A 77 -12.14 9.79 14.54
N THR A 78 -13.46 9.92 14.67
CA THR A 78 -14.36 8.76 14.92
C THR A 78 -14.35 7.78 13.77
N LEU A 79 -14.22 8.28 12.52
CA LEU A 79 -14.07 7.46 11.30
C LEU A 79 -12.72 6.74 11.19
N ILE A 80 -11.81 6.97 12.11
CA ILE A 80 -10.59 6.16 12.29
C ILE A 80 -10.76 5.21 13.48
N ILE A 81 -11.23 5.72 14.62
CA ILE A 81 -11.32 4.96 15.88
C ILE A 81 -12.27 3.77 15.77
N LEU A 82 -13.49 3.98 15.27
CA LEU A 82 -14.49 2.89 15.17
C LEU A 82 -14.03 1.76 14.23
N PRO A 83 -13.55 2.05 13.01
CA PRO A 83 -13.05 0.99 12.13
C PRO A 83 -11.84 0.25 12.69
N VAL A 84 -10.86 0.94 13.28
CA VAL A 84 -9.71 0.29 13.91
C VAL A 84 -10.16 -0.66 15.03
N THR A 85 -11.08 -0.22 15.88
CA THR A 85 -11.64 -1.07 16.95
C THR A 85 -12.35 -2.30 16.36
N PHE A 86 -13.15 -2.09 15.31
CA PHE A 86 -13.87 -3.16 14.63
C PHE A 86 -12.91 -4.17 13.97
N VAL A 87 -11.95 -3.69 13.18
CA VAL A 87 -10.95 -4.53 12.49
C VAL A 87 -10.16 -5.36 13.50
N THR A 88 -9.69 -4.73 14.59
CA THR A 88 -8.97 -5.44 15.66
C THR A 88 -9.84 -6.52 16.31
N THR A 89 -11.12 -6.20 16.59
CA THR A 89 -12.06 -7.16 17.17
C THR A 89 -12.28 -8.36 16.26
N MET A 90 -12.48 -8.14 14.95
CA MET A 90 -12.65 -9.22 13.98
C MET A 90 -11.39 -10.08 13.84
N ALA A 91 -10.23 -9.45 13.86
CA ALA A 91 -8.95 -10.17 13.82
C ALA A 91 -8.74 -11.05 15.06
N LEU A 92 -9.03 -10.54 16.26
CA LEU A 92 -9.00 -11.31 17.50
C LEU A 92 -10.01 -12.46 17.49
N TRP A 93 -11.20 -12.25 16.96
CA TRP A 93 -12.19 -13.32 16.80
C TRP A 93 -11.68 -14.40 15.86
N THR A 94 -11.07 -14.05 14.73
CA THR A 94 -10.47 -15.00 13.80
C THR A 94 -9.33 -15.80 14.43
N LEU A 95 -8.47 -15.16 15.26
CA LEU A 95 -7.40 -15.85 15.98
C LEU A 95 -7.93 -16.83 17.04
N ALA A 96 -8.97 -16.43 17.78
CA ALA A 96 -9.55 -17.24 18.86
C ALA A 96 -10.34 -18.45 18.34
N SER A 97 -11.02 -18.30 17.18
CA SER A 97 -11.89 -19.33 16.62
C SER A 97 -11.85 -19.29 15.07
N PRO A 98 -10.80 -19.85 14.46
CA PRO A 98 -10.59 -19.79 13.00
C PRO A 98 -11.50 -20.79 12.25
N ASN A 99 -12.77 -20.45 12.15
CA ASN A 99 -13.80 -21.22 11.43
C ASN A 99 -14.35 -20.44 10.22
N GLY A 100 -15.19 -21.09 9.41
CA GLY A 100 -15.74 -20.45 8.20
C GLY A 100 -16.41 -19.10 8.46
N LEU A 101 -17.18 -18.97 9.53
CA LEU A 101 -17.88 -17.71 9.84
C LEU A 101 -16.91 -16.60 10.24
N SER A 102 -15.94 -16.88 11.13
CA SER A 102 -14.97 -15.87 11.59
C SER A 102 -14.02 -15.46 10.47
N VAL A 103 -13.61 -16.39 9.61
CA VAL A 103 -12.67 -16.12 8.53
C VAL A 103 -13.37 -15.43 7.35
N PHE A 104 -14.40 -16.03 6.74
CA PHE A 104 -15.10 -15.37 5.62
C PHE A 104 -15.86 -14.13 6.05
N GLY A 105 -16.68 -14.24 7.10
CA GLY A 105 -17.49 -13.12 7.59
C GLY A 105 -16.62 -12.01 8.19
N GLY A 106 -15.68 -12.37 9.05
CA GLY A 106 -14.75 -11.44 9.68
C GLY A 106 -13.87 -10.71 8.67
N GLN A 107 -13.29 -11.41 7.69
CA GLN A 107 -12.43 -10.79 6.66
C GLN A 107 -13.24 -9.90 5.71
N SER A 108 -14.43 -10.33 5.28
CA SER A 108 -15.32 -9.52 4.45
C SER A 108 -15.75 -8.23 5.17
N ALA A 109 -16.15 -8.35 6.43
CA ALA A 109 -16.53 -7.19 7.25
C ALA A 109 -15.35 -6.26 7.52
N THR A 110 -14.15 -6.80 7.77
CA THR A 110 -12.89 -6.04 7.90
C THR A 110 -12.57 -5.27 6.62
N ALA A 111 -12.69 -5.92 5.46
CA ALA A 111 -12.42 -5.29 4.17
C ALA A 111 -13.37 -4.11 3.90
N ILE A 112 -14.67 -4.27 4.20
CA ILE A 112 -15.66 -3.21 4.06
C ILE A 112 -15.38 -2.07 5.03
N VAL A 113 -15.31 -2.36 6.33
CA VAL A 113 -15.19 -1.32 7.37
C VAL A 113 -13.82 -0.66 7.35
N GLY A 114 -12.76 -1.42 7.09
CA GLY A 114 -11.38 -0.92 6.98
C GLY A 114 -11.18 0.04 5.80
N ALA A 115 -11.97 -0.07 4.74
CA ALA A 115 -11.88 0.79 3.55
C ALA A 115 -12.11 2.29 3.86
N VAL A 116 -12.77 2.63 4.98
CA VAL A 116 -12.97 4.03 5.40
C VAL A 116 -11.70 4.67 5.96
N ILE A 117 -10.77 3.88 6.51
CA ILE A 117 -9.61 4.38 7.26
C ILE A 117 -8.71 5.27 6.40
N GLY A 118 -8.40 4.83 5.17
CA GLY A 118 -7.56 5.57 4.24
C GLY A 118 -8.11 6.96 3.91
N PRO A 119 -9.33 7.09 3.37
CA PRO A 119 -9.98 8.38 3.14
C PRO A 119 -10.08 9.24 4.41
N ALA A 120 -10.42 8.65 5.57
CA ALA A 120 -10.53 9.39 6.83
C ALA A 120 -9.19 9.97 7.29
N LEU A 121 -8.09 9.20 7.18
CA LEU A 121 -6.74 9.66 7.50
C LEU A 121 -6.29 10.77 6.56
N THR A 122 -6.54 10.62 5.26
CA THR A 122 -6.20 11.62 4.25
C THR A 122 -6.96 12.93 4.48
N GLY A 123 -8.28 12.85 4.68
CA GLY A 123 -9.11 14.02 4.98
C GLY A 123 -8.73 14.70 6.30
N LEU A 124 -8.44 13.93 7.37
CA LEU A 124 -7.94 14.44 8.63
C LEU A 124 -6.59 15.16 8.45
N THR A 125 -5.66 14.55 7.68
CA THR A 125 -4.36 15.14 7.39
C THR A 125 -4.52 16.47 6.64
N LEU A 126 -5.31 16.49 5.57
CA LEU A 126 -5.55 17.70 4.76
C LEU A 126 -6.18 18.81 5.59
N GLY A 127 -7.23 18.49 6.37
CA GLY A 127 -7.90 19.45 7.23
C GLY A 127 -7.00 20.02 8.34
N LEU A 128 -6.01 19.24 8.81
CA LEU A 128 -5.08 19.68 9.85
C LEU A 128 -3.98 20.61 9.31
N VAL A 129 -3.40 20.29 8.13
CA VAL A 129 -2.21 20.99 7.65
C VAL A 129 -2.48 21.98 6.52
N GLY A 130 -3.63 21.89 5.85
CA GLY A 130 -3.97 22.67 4.68
C GLY A 130 -3.23 22.21 3.40
N GLU A 131 -3.66 22.67 2.23
CA GLU A 131 -3.13 22.27 0.94
C GLU A 131 -1.62 22.53 0.77
N ALA A 132 -1.17 23.71 1.16
CA ALA A 132 0.23 24.12 0.98
C ALA A 132 1.25 23.20 1.68
N ARG A 133 0.84 22.51 2.76
CA ARG A 133 1.71 21.60 3.51
C ARG A 133 1.32 20.13 3.35
N PHE A 134 0.26 19.84 2.59
CA PHE A 134 -0.32 18.50 2.48
C PHE A 134 0.67 17.48 1.89
N SER A 135 1.28 17.76 0.75
CA SER A 135 2.22 16.84 0.09
C SER A 135 3.39 16.46 1.01
N ARG A 136 3.98 17.45 1.70
CA ARG A 136 5.06 17.21 2.66
C ARG A 136 4.60 16.37 3.85
N GLN A 137 3.38 16.62 4.34
CA GLN A 137 2.84 15.86 5.48
C GLN A 137 2.48 14.42 5.07
N VAL A 138 1.94 14.20 3.86
CA VAL A 138 1.70 12.86 3.32
C VAL A 138 2.99 12.06 3.27
N SER A 139 4.07 12.61 2.71
CA SER A 139 5.38 11.94 2.69
C SER A 139 5.87 11.57 4.10
N ARG A 140 5.65 12.46 5.08
CA ARG A 140 5.98 12.19 6.49
C ARG A 140 5.09 11.11 7.11
N ASN A 141 3.81 11.08 6.76
CA ASN A 141 2.87 10.05 7.20
C ASN A 141 3.30 8.67 6.67
N GLU A 142 3.65 8.58 5.38
CA GLU A 142 4.14 7.36 4.76
C GLU A 142 5.46 6.88 5.39
N PHE A 143 6.39 7.79 5.69
CA PHE A 143 7.61 7.44 6.42
C PHE A 143 7.29 6.77 7.76
N TRP A 144 6.38 7.35 8.55
CA TRP A 144 6.00 6.78 9.84
C TRP A 144 5.21 5.48 9.69
N ASN A 145 4.37 5.36 8.65
CA ASN A 145 3.65 4.14 8.32
C ASN A 145 4.61 2.98 8.01
N HIS A 146 5.57 3.18 7.11
CA HIS A 146 6.57 2.14 6.78
C HIS A 146 7.46 1.81 7.98
N THR A 147 7.85 2.81 8.79
CA THR A 147 8.61 2.58 10.02
C THR A 147 7.79 1.78 11.02
N GLY A 148 6.50 2.07 11.15
CA GLY A 148 5.56 1.31 11.97
C GLY A 148 5.43 -0.14 11.51
N ASN A 149 5.30 -0.38 10.20
CA ASN A 149 5.26 -1.73 9.64
C ASN A 149 6.51 -2.54 10.01
N VAL A 150 7.71 -1.99 9.80
CA VAL A 150 8.96 -2.69 10.15
C VAL A 150 9.05 -2.95 11.65
N ALA A 151 8.69 -1.97 12.48
CA ALA A 151 8.69 -2.10 13.93
C ALA A 151 7.68 -3.16 14.41
N SER A 152 6.48 -3.17 13.85
CA SER A 152 5.44 -4.16 14.14
C SER A 152 5.88 -5.57 13.78
N LEU A 153 6.44 -5.77 12.58
CA LEU A 153 6.97 -7.07 12.15
C LEU A 153 8.06 -7.58 13.10
N ALA A 154 8.99 -6.72 13.54
CA ALA A 154 10.03 -7.06 14.49
C ALA A 154 9.44 -7.39 15.89
N ALA A 155 8.45 -6.61 16.33
CA ALA A 155 7.77 -6.83 17.62
C ALA A 155 6.96 -8.13 17.62
N ILE A 156 6.26 -8.45 16.52
CA ILE A 156 5.54 -9.73 16.38
C ILE A 156 6.51 -10.90 16.37
N TYR A 157 7.63 -10.77 15.65
CA TYR A 157 8.67 -11.80 15.68
C TYR A 157 9.17 -12.07 17.11
N ALA A 158 9.59 -11.01 17.83
CA ALA A 158 10.07 -11.14 19.21
C ALA A 158 8.95 -11.59 20.17
N GLY A 159 7.75 -11.03 20.05
CA GLY A 159 6.60 -11.37 20.88
C GLY A 159 6.19 -12.83 20.74
N THR A 160 6.26 -13.40 19.53
CA THR A 160 5.99 -14.83 19.32
C THR A 160 7.07 -15.75 19.91
N LEU A 161 8.34 -15.30 19.94
CA LEU A 161 9.41 -16.05 20.61
C LEU A 161 9.22 -16.12 22.13
N LEU A 162 8.78 -15.02 22.75
CA LEU A 162 8.69 -14.89 24.21
C LEU A 162 7.34 -15.40 24.76
N PHE A 163 6.25 -15.14 24.05
CA PHE A 163 4.87 -15.31 24.56
C PHE A 163 3.96 -16.10 23.60
N GLY A 164 4.49 -16.63 22.48
CA GLY A 164 3.68 -17.34 21.47
C GLY A 164 2.54 -16.47 20.92
N LEU A 165 1.36 -17.07 20.77
CA LEU A 165 0.17 -16.37 20.23
C LEU A 165 -0.28 -15.21 21.13
N HIS A 166 -0.08 -15.29 22.45
CA HIS A 166 -0.42 -14.20 23.37
C HIS A 166 0.38 -12.93 23.08
N GLY A 167 1.63 -13.07 22.59
CA GLY A 167 2.44 -11.93 22.14
C GLY A 167 1.81 -11.20 20.96
N VAL A 168 1.28 -11.94 19.98
CA VAL A 168 0.57 -11.36 18.82
C VAL A 168 -0.68 -10.61 19.27
N VAL A 169 -1.52 -11.25 20.10
CA VAL A 169 -2.74 -10.64 20.66
C VAL A 169 -2.42 -9.36 21.43
N GLY A 170 -1.40 -9.41 22.29
CA GLY A 170 -0.96 -8.26 23.09
C GLY A 170 -0.49 -7.10 22.22
N LEU A 171 0.28 -7.36 21.17
CA LEU A 171 0.76 -6.34 20.23
C LEU A 171 -0.37 -5.72 19.41
N MET A 172 -1.33 -6.52 18.91
CA MET A 172 -2.50 -6.02 18.20
C MET A 172 -3.35 -5.09 19.08
N LEU A 173 -3.61 -5.49 20.34
CA LEU A 173 -4.34 -4.64 21.29
C LEU A 173 -3.57 -3.36 21.60
N PHE A 174 -2.26 -3.45 21.81
CA PHE A 174 -1.40 -2.29 22.05
C PHE A 174 -1.41 -1.32 20.86
N ALA A 175 -1.24 -1.82 19.62
CA ALA A 175 -1.26 -1.00 18.42
C ALA A 175 -2.62 -0.30 18.23
N ALA A 176 -3.73 -1.02 18.44
CA ALA A 176 -5.07 -0.45 18.37
C ALA A 176 -5.28 0.64 19.43
N LEU A 177 -4.94 0.39 20.68
CA LEU A 177 -5.06 1.38 21.77
C LEU A 177 -4.17 2.58 21.54
N ALA A 178 -2.93 2.38 21.08
CA ALA A 178 -2.01 3.48 20.76
C ALA A 178 -2.53 4.31 19.57
N THR A 179 -3.11 3.67 18.54
CA THR A 179 -3.77 4.35 17.41
C THR A 179 -4.94 5.19 17.88
N ILE A 180 -5.80 4.65 18.75
CA ILE A 180 -6.94 5.37 19.34
C ILE A 180 -6.44 6.56 20.16
N ALA A 181 -5.48 6.35 21.06
CA ALA A 181 -4.93 7.40 21.90
C ALA A 181 -4.28 8.52 21.07
N ALA A 182 -3.49 8.17 20.05
CA ALA A 182 -2.91 9.13 19.13
C ALA A 182 -3.97 9.92 18.36
N THR A 183 -5.04 9.24 17.89
CA THR A 183 -6.16 9.91 17.19
C THR A 183 -6.88 10.90 18.12
N LEU A 184 -7.12 10.53 19.37
CA LEU A 184 -7.73 11.39 20.38
C LEU A 184 -6.84 12.59 20.77
N ALA A 185 -5.52 12.44 20.69
CA ALA A 185 -4.58 13.51 20.99
C ALA A 185 -4.51 14.61 19.88
N ILE A 186 -5.10 14.37 18.71
CA ILE A 186 -5.24 15.41 17.68
C ILE A 186 -6.37 16.36 18.08
N GLU A 187 -6.08 17.65 18.20
CA GLU A 187 -7.04 18.67 18.60
C GLU A 187 -8.12 18.85 17.52
N PRO A 188 -9.42 18.58 17.81
CA PRO A 188 -10.49 18.63 16.81
C PRO A 188 -10.69 20.03 16.23
N LYS A 189 -10.47 21.09 17.02
CA LYS A 189 -10.65 22.48 16.59
C LYS A 189 -9.66 22.91 15.51
N LEU A 190 -8.52 22.20 15.37
CA LEU A 190 -7.52 22.47 14.36
C LEU A 190 -7.83 21.82 13.01
N ILE A 191 -8.85 20.95 12.93
CA ILE A 191 -9.24 20.28 11.70
C ILE A 191 -10.24 21.15 10.96
N ASP A 192 -9.80 21.78 9.88
CA ASP A 192 -10.67 22.51 8.97
C ASP A 192 -11.45 21.51 8.11
N HIS A 193 -12.76 21.40 8.37
CA HIS A 193 -13.62 20.44 7.68
C HIS A 193 -13.93 20.83 6.23
N GLN A 194 -13.81 22.10 5.85
CA GLN A 194 -13.98 22.56 4.47
C GLN A 194 -12.76 22.18 3.66
N VAL A 195 -11.56 22.50 4.17
CA VAL A 195 -10.29 22.10 3.56
C VAL A 195 -10.17 20.59 3.47
N ALA A 196 -10.60 19.85 4.51
CA ALA A 196 -10.60 18.39 4.52
C ALA A 196 -11.43 17.73 3.40
N ARG A 197 -12.37 18.47 2.80
CA ARG A 197 -13.18 18.05 1.63
C ARG A 197 -12.57 18.47 0.30
N GLY A 198 -11.44 19.19 0.31
CA GLY A 198 -10.85 19.76 -0.90
C GLY A 198 -11.61 20.98 -1.44
N LEU A 199 -12.49 21.59 -0.63
CA LEU A 199 -13.19 22.82 -1.00
C LEU A 199 -12.31 24.02 -0.67
N VAL A 200 -11.45 24.41 -1.60
CA VAL A 200 -10.71 25.66 -1.56
C VAL A 200 -11.06 26.45 -2.81
N HIS A 201 -11.84 27.50 -2.61
CA HIS A 201 -12.10 28.63 -3.53
C HIS A 201 -12.06 28.31 -5.04
N HIS A 202 -12.86 27.39 -5.55
CA HIS A 202 -13.14 27.34 -6.97
C HIS A 202 -14.61 26.99 -7.22
N GLU A 203 -15.17 27.73 -8.17
CA GLU A 203 -16.46 27.51 -8.78
C GLU A 203 -16.71 26.01 -9.01
N GLU A 204 -17.97 25.61 -8.94
CA GLU A 204 -18.48 24.25 -9.23
C GLU A 204 -18.13 23.83 -10.67
N ALA A 205 -16.85 23.57 -10.92
CA ALA A 205 -16.47 22.87 -12.15
C ALA A 205 -16.85 21.39 -11.95
N GLU A 206 -17.66 20.85 -12.81
CA GLU A 206 -17.95 19.41 -12.87
C GLU A 206 -16.62 18.64 -12.81
N VAL A 207 -16.36 17.92 -11.73
CA VAL A 207 -15.17 17.08 -11.62
C VAL A 207 -15.38 15.88 -12.55
N PRO A 208 -14.62 15.77 -13.66
CA PRO A 208 -14.81 14.66 -14.58
C PRO A 208 -14.54 13.34 -13.86
N SER A 209 -15.27 12.30 -14.20
CA SER A 209 -15.05 10.98 -13.61
C SER A 209 -13.63 10.48 -13.93
N GLY A 210 -12.99 9.78 -12.97
CA GLY A 210 -11.66 9.22 -13.20
C GLY A 210 -11.58 8.33 -14.44
N PHE A 211 -12.65 7.63 -14.76
CA PHE A 211 -12.74 6.79 -15.98
C PHE A 211 -12.79 7.60 -17.26
N SER A 212 -13.38 8.78 -17.29
CA SER A 212 -13.36 9.65 -18.49
C SER A 212 -11.95 10.21 -18.75
N VAL A 213 -11.21 10.54 -17.69
CA VAL A 213 -9.82 10.97 -17.79
C VAL A 213 -8.93 9.83 -18.30
N LEU A 214 -9.13 8.62 -17.76
CA LEU A 214 -8.43 7.42 -18.21
C LEU A 214 -8.69 7.14 -19.69
N ALA A 215 -9.96 7.10 -20.11
CA ALA A 215 -10.37 6.81 -21.49
C ALA A 215 -9.86 7.84 -22.49
N GLY A 216 -9.66 9.08 -22.06
CA GLY A 216 -9.13 10.17 -22.90
C GLY A 216 -7.62 10.14 -23.13
N SER A 217 -6.87 9.22 -22.46
CA SER A 217 -5.41 9.18 -22.54
C SER A 217 -4.86 7.78 -22.82
N LYS A 218 -4.30 7.59 -24.01
CA LYS A 218 -3.62 6.35 -24.40
C LYS A 218 -2.53 5.96 -23.40
N GLY A 219 -1.73 6.93 -22.94
CA GLY A 219 -0.66 6.69 -21.98
C GLY A 219 -1.17 6.17 -20.63
N LEU A 220 -2.29 6.73 -20.13
CA LEU A 220 -2.91 6.25 -18.89
C LEU A 220 -3.53 4.86 -19.04
N ILE A 221 -4.18 4.58 -20.18
CA ILE A 221 -4.72 3.23 -20.46
C ILE A 221 -3.59 2.21 -20.43
N LEU A 222 -2.51 2.48 -21.17
CA LEU A 222 -1.36 1.57 -21.23
C LEU A 222 -0.70 1.42 -19.86
N LEU A 223 -0.50 2.50 -19.11
CA LEU A 223 0.03 2.45 -17.75
C LEU A 223 -0.85 1.58 -16.85
N SER A 224 -2.17 1.80 -16.89
CA SER A 224 -3.13 1.01 -16.10
C SER A 224 -3.08 -0.49 -16.42
N LEU A 225 -3.02 -0.84 -17.71
CA LEU A 225 -2.94 -2.23 -18.14
C LEU A 225 -1.62 -2.89 -17.72
N VAL A 226 -0.48 -2.19 -17.89
CA VAL A 226 0.83 -2.66 -17.42
C VAL A 226 0.79 -2.94 -15.92
N LEU A 227 0.25 -2.00 -15.14
CA LEU A 227 0.18 -2.15 -13.68
C LEU A 227 -0.82 -3.23 -13.26
N MET A 228 -1.95 -3.35 -13.92
CA MET A 228 -2.94 -4.42 -13.68
C MET A 228 -2.30 -5.80 -13.87
N ILE A 229 -1.59 -6.00 -15.00
CA ILE A 229 -0.92 -7.27 -15.31
C ILE A 229 0.24 -7.52 -14.34
N PHE A 230 1.04 -6.50 -14.03
CA PHE A 230 2.13 -6.62 -13.06
C PHE A 230 1.59 -7.03 -11.68
N HIS A 231 0.57 -6.35 -11.17
CA HIS A 231 0.02 -6.65 -9.85
C HIS A 231 -0.76 -7.96 -9.83
N PHE A 232 -1.36 -8.38 -10.94
CA PHE A 232 -1.90 -9.72 -11.08
C PHE A 232 -0.81 -10.79 -10.87
N GLY A 233 0.40 -10.57 -11.39
CA GLY A 233 1.54 -11.47 -11.14
C GLY A 233 2.13 -11.31 -9.74
N ASN A 234 2.27 -10.09 -9.23
CA ASN A 234 3.04 -9.81 -8.02
C ASN A 234 2.28 -10.06 -6.72
N ALA A 235 1.00 -9.67 -6.64
CA ALA A 235 0.25 -9.62 -5.39
C ALA A 235 0.17 -10.97 -4.65
N PRO A 236 -0.07 -12.11 -5.30
CA PRO A 236 -0.25 -13.37 -4.58
C PRO A 236 1.08 -14.01 -4.14
N ILE A 237 2.22 -13.70 -4.77
CA ILE A 237 3.48 -14.44 -4.52
C ILE A 237 3.89 -14.33 -3.03
N SER A 238 3.86 -13.14 -2.43
CA SER A 238 4.24 -12.97 -1.02
C SER A 238 3.30 -13.73 -0.06
N ARG A 239 2.01 -13.80 -0.39
CA ARG A 239 1.01 -14.55 0.37
C ARG A 239 1.28 -16.06 0.29
N LEU A 240 1.50 -16.58 -0.92
CA LEU A 240 1.82 -18.00 -1.14
C LEU A 240 3.15 -18.38 -0.46
N ILE A 241 4.16 -17.51 -0.47
CA ILE A 241 5.41 -17.70 0.27
C ILE A 241 5.13 -17.81 1.77
N ALA A 242 4.33 -16.90 2.33
CA ALA A 242 3.95 -16.94 3.73
C ALA A 242 3.21 -18.24 4.08
N GLN A 243 2.29 -18.72 3.24
CA GLN A 243 1.58 -20.00 3.39
C GLN A 243 2.57 -21.18 3.38
N ALA A 244 3.33 -21.33 2.28
CA ALA A 244 4.22 -22.47 2.05
C ALA A 244 5.24 -22.65 3.19
N PHE A 245 5.94 -21.58 3.55
CA PHE A 245 6.97 -21.66 4.58
C PHE A 245 6.41 -21.66 6.00
N SER A 246 5.21 -21.12 6.22
CA SER A 246 4.51 -21.27 7.50
C SER A 246 4.15 -22.73 7.78
N ILE A 247 3.70 -23.45 6.76
CA ILE A 247 3.43 -24.90 6.84
C ILE A 247 4.74 -25.65 7.09
N GLN A 248 5.78 -25.38 6.30
CA GLN A 248 7.07 -26.07 6.39
C GLN A 248 7.76 -25.90 7.73
N LEU A 249 7.71 -24.69 8.32
CA LEU A 249 8.43 -24.33 9.55
C LEU A 249 7.56 -24.39 10.82
N GLY A 250 6.23 -24.52 10.68
CA GLY A 250 5.29 -24.50 11.80
C GLY A 250 5.26 -23.17 12.59
N THR A 251 5.81 -22.08 12.03
CA THR A 251 5.97 -20.78 12.72
C THR A 251 5.40 -19.61 11.90
N PRO A 252 4.06 -19.54 11.68
CA PRO A 252 3.46 -18.63 10.72
C PRO A 252 3.80 -17.16 10.97
N PHE A 253 3.71 -16.67 12.19
CA PHE A 253 3.96 -15.27 12.52
C PHE A 253 5.43 -14.88 12.32
N ARG A 254 6.36 -15.73 12.76
CA ARG A 254 7.81 -15.49 12.59
C ARG A 254 8.21 -15.56 11.11
N THR A 255 7.70 -16.55 10.40
CA THR A 255 7.95 -16.73 8.97
C THR A 255 7.48 -15.51 8.19
N THR A 256 6.24 -15.07 8.41
CA THR A 256 5.68 -13.89 7.74
C THR A 256 6.43 -12.61 8.13
N ALA A 257 6.81 -12.46 9.40
CA ALA A 257 7.59 -11.29 9.84
C ALA A 257 8.94 -11.20 9.09
N ILE A 258 9.65 -12.32 8.91
CA ILE A 258 10.92 -12.34 8.16
C ILE A 258 10.66 -12.03 6.68
N THR A 259 9.74 -12.74 6.05
CA THR A 259 9.49 -12.61 4.61
C THR A 259 9.03 -11.20 4.24
N THR A 260 8.03 -10.67 4.95
CA THR A 260 7.53 -9.30 4.72
C THR A 260 8.58 -8.26 5.11
N GLY A 261 9.31 -8.47 6.21
CA GLY A 261 10.36 -7.57 6.69
C GLY A 261 11.48 -7.38 5.67
N VAL A 262 11.95 -8.44 5.04
CA VAL A 262 12.97 -8.36 3.98
C VAL A 262 12.47 -7.54 2.79
N SER A 263 11.24 -7.77 2.35
CA SER A 263 10.63 -6.99 1.27
C SER A 263 10.52 -5.50 1.63
N GLN A 264 10.01 -5.18 2.82
CA GLN A 264 9.86 -3.79 3.29
C GLN A 264 11.20 -3.07 3.41
N LEU A 265 12.24 -3.72 3.93
CA LEU A 265 13.58 -3.15 3.99
C LEU A 265 14.15 -2.88 2.59
N SER A 266 13.92 -3.79 1.64
CA SER A 266 14.31 -3.59 0.25
C SER A 266 13.56 -2.42 -0.41
N MET A 267 12.24 -2.26 -0.14
CA MET A 267 11.44 -1.13 -0.61
C MET A 267 11.96 0.21 -0.08
N ILE A 268 12.36 0.27 1.20
CA ILE A 268 12.99 1.46 1.79
C ILE A 268 14.28 1.80 1.05
N GLY A 269 15.14 0.79 0.81
CA GLY A 269 16.37 0.97 0.04
C GLY A 269 16.11 1.50 -1.37
N MET A 270 15.12 0.96 -2.07
CA MET A 270 14.74 1.44 -3.41
C MET A 270 14.19 2.86 -3.37
N ALA A 271 13.39 3.22 -2.36
CA ALA A 271 12.86 4.57 -2.21
C ALA A 271 13.98 5.62 -2.05
N LEU A 272 15.02 5.29 -1.29
CA LEU A 272 16.18 6.17 -1.12
C LEU A 272 17.02 6.30 -2.40
N MET A 273 17.12 5.24 -3.18
CA MET A 273 17.92 5.21 -4.41
C MET A 273 17.19 5.72 -5.65
N ALA A 274 15.85 5.66 -5.67
CA ALA A 274 15.03 5.94 -6.84
C ALA A 274 15.29 7.31 -7.49
N PRO A 275 15.44 8.44 -6.76
CA PRO A 275 15.73 9.72 -7.39
C PRO A 275 17.05 9.72 -8.17
N TRP A 276 18.10 9.13 -7.60
CA TRP A 276 19.39 8.99 -8.28
C TRP A 276 19.30 8.06 -9.49
N LEU A 277 18.64 6.91 -9.35
CA LEU A 277 18.43 5.95 -10.45
C LEU A 277 17.66 6.59 -11.61
N ILE A 278 16.55 7.27 -11.32
CA ILE A 278 15.72 7.94 -12.35
C ILE A 278 16.52 9.06 -13.02
N GLY A 279 17.27 9.85 -12.27
CA GLY A 279 18.12 10.92 -12.79
C GLY A 279 19.24 10.39 -13.69
N ARG A 280 19.82 9.23 -13.35
CA ARG A 280 20.95 8.64 -14.10
C ARG A 280 20.54 7.86 -15.33
N PHE A 281 19.45 7.07 -15.24
CA PHE A 281 19.05 6.10 -16.26
C PHE A 281 17.72 6.44 -16.95
N GLY A 282 16.97 7.38 -16.40
CA GLY A 282 15.67 7.79 -16.90
C GLY A 282 14.52 6.88 -16.42
N LEU A 283 13.30 7.43 -16.46
CA LEU A 283 12.10 6.79 -15.93
C LEU A 283 11.79 5.44 -16.61
N ALA A 284 11.94 5.36 -17.93
CA ALA A 284 11.65 4.14 -18.70
C ALA A 284 12.56 2.96 -18.32
N ALA A 285 13.86 3.22 -18.07
CA ALA A 285 14.80 2.18 -17.65
C ALA A 285 14.42 1.62 -16.26
N ILE A 286 13.98 2.48 -15.35
CA ILE A 286 13.57 2.06 -14.01
C ILE A 286 12.28 1.23 -14.06
N PHE A 287 11.33 1.55 -14.94
CA PHE A 287 10.17 0.68 -15.22
C PHE A 287 10.62 -0.71 -15.69
N VAL A 288 11.57 -0.79 -16.64
CA VAL A 288 12.07 -2.08 -17.13
C VAL A 288 12.68 -2.90 -16.00
N VAL A 289 13.51 -2.30 -15.15
CA VAL A 289 14.12 -2.99 -13.99
C VAL A 289 13.03 -3.48 -13.03
N ALA A 290 12.06 -2.64 -12.70
CA ALA A 290 10.97 -2.98 -11.81
C ALA A 290 10.12 -4.13 -12.35
N LEU A 291 9.75 -4.08 -13.63
CA LEU A 291 8.93 -5.12 -14.27
C LEU A 291 9.71 -6.42 -14.46
N ALA A 292 11.02 -6.37 -14.75
CA ALA A 292 11.88 -7.54 -14.92
C ALA A 292 12.19 -8.26 -13.59
N ALA A 293 12.10 -7.57 -12.45
CA ALA A 293 12.31 -8.17 -11.14
C ALA A 293 11.32 -9.31 -10.86
N LEU A 294 10.06 -9.19 -11.31
CA LEU A 294 9.01 -10.15 -11.01
C LEU A 294 9.17 -11.51 -11.71
N PRO A 295 9.48 -11.62 -13.02
CA PRO A 295 9.77 -12.92 -13.63
C PRO A 295 10.97 -13.63 -13.00
N ILE A 296 12.02 -12.89 -12.65
CA ILE A 296 13.20 -13.45 -11.95
C ILE A 296 12.79 -13.95 -10.56
N ARG A 297 12.00 -13.16 -9.82
CA ARG A 297 11.44 -13.53 -8.53
C ARG A 297 10.61 -14.81 -8.59
N GLY A 298 9.69 -14.89 -9.57
CA GLY A 298 8.84 -16.07 -9.78
C GLY A 298 9.64 -17.30 -10.15
N ALA A 299 10.66 -17.18 -11.00
CA ALA A 299 11.54 -18.27 -11.39
C ALA A 299 12.34 -18.81 -10.19
N ILE A 300 12.92 -17.93 -9.35
CA ILE A 300 13.65 -18.35 -8.14
C ILE A 300 12.68 -19.06 -7.17
N ALA A 301 11.53 -18.45 -6.87
CA ALA A 301 10.53 -19.03 -5.96
C ALA A 301 9.97 -20.36 -6.46
N GLY A 302 9.76 -20.49 -7.78
CA GLY A 302 9.22 -21.72 -8.39
C GLY A 302 10.23 -22.86 -8.52
N THR A 303 11.53 -22.55 -8.45
CA THR A 303 12.59 -23.57 -8.63
C THR A 303 13.17 -24.05 -7.29
N PHE A 304 13.28 -23.18 -6.31
CA PHE A 304 13.97 -23.47 -5.05
C PHE A 304 13.02 -23.47 -3.87
N SER A 305 13.00 -24.57 -3.10
CA SER A 305 12.13 -24.76 -1.94
C SER A 305 12.82 -24.48 -0.58
N SER A 306 14.10 -24.15 -0.57
CA SER A 306 14.82 -23.84 0.66
C SER A 306 14.46 -22.42 1.16
N PHE A 307 14.29 -22.28 2.48
CA PHE A 307 14.00 -21.01 3.14
C PHE A 307 15.04 -19.92 2.83
N ALA A 308 16.30 -20.29 2.58
CA ALA A 308 17.36 -19.33 2.21
C ALA A 308 17.03 -18.54 0.93
N PHE A 309 16.27 -19.12 -0.02
CA PHE A 309 15.89 -18.42 -1.24
C PHE A 309 14.78 -17.37 -1.03
N ILE A 310 14.15 -17.33 0.12
CA ILE A 310 13.22 -16.24 0.48
C ILE A 310 13.92 -14.88 0.41
N PHE A 311 15.18 -14.78 0.85
CA PHE A 311 15.89 -13.50 0.87
C PHE A 311 16.00 -12.88 -0.54
N PRO A 312 16.58 -13.53 -1.55
CA PRO A 312 16.61 -12.96 -2.91
C PRO A 312 15.20 -12.74 -3.49
N VAL A 313 14.24 -13.63 -3.21
CA VAL A 313 12.86 -13.51 -3.69
C VAL A 313 12.18 -12.25 -3.12
N GLN A 314 12.33 -11.97 -1.83
CA GLN A 314 11.73 -10.81 -1.19
C GLN A 314 12.51 -9.52 -1.43
N ILE A 315 13.82 -9.58 -1.65
CA ILE A 315 14.59 -8.42 -2.14
C ILE A 315 14.09 -8.00 -3.52
N LEU A 316 13.85 -8.96 -4.43
CA LEU A 316 13.30 -8.68 -5.75
C LEU A 316 11.86 -8.14 -5.68
N ASP A 317 11.06 -8.54 -4.70
CA ASP A 317 9.77 -7.92 -4.41
C ASP A 317 9.92 -6.43 -4.10
N GLY A 318 10.83 -6.12 -3.19
CA GLY A 318 11.13 -4.74 -2.84
C GLY A 318 11.65 -3.91 -4.01
N VAL A 319 12.49 -4.50 -4.88
CA VAL A 319 12.93 -3.85 -6.13
C VAL A 319 11.75 -3.63 -7.08
N GLY A 320 10.96 -4.68 -7.37
CA GLY A 320 9.84 -4.61 -8.30
C GLY A 320 8.73 -3.68 -7.80
N ALA A 321 8.09 -4.04 -6.70
CA ALA A 321 6.95 -3.29 -6.15
C ALA A 321 7.36 -1.91 -5.60
N GLY A 322 8.54 -1.81 -4.96
CA GLY A 322 9.04 -0.54 -4.44
C GLY A 322 9.30 0.49 -5.54
N LEU A 323 9.95 0.09 -6.64
CA LEU A 323 10.16 1.00 -7.77
C LEU A 323 8.86 1.31 -8.51
N ILE A 324 7.95 0.34 -8.72
CA ILE A 324 6.63 0.58 -9.34
C ILE A 324 5.85 1.63 -8.54
N GLY A 325 5.84 1.55 -7.21
CA GLY A 325 5.19 2.53 -6.35
C GLY A 325 5.70 3.96 -6.56
N ILE A 326 6.97 4.12 -6.94
CA ILE A 326 7.60 5.43 -7.17
C ILE A 326 7.42 5.90 -8.62
N VAL A 327 7.65 5.03 -9.60
CA VAL A 327 7.62 5.44 -11.01
C VAL A 327 6.20 5.65 -11.53
N THR A 328 5.20 5.00 -10.93
CA THR A 328 3.79 5.13 -11.34
C THR A 328 3.26 6.56 -11.21
N PRO A 329 3.32 7.22 -10.03
CA PRO A 329 2.84 8.59 -9.93
C PRO A 329 3.64 9.57 -10.78
N ILE A 330 4.95 9.35 -10.97
CA ILE A 330 5.79 10.17 -11.85
C ILE A 330 5.35 10.04 -13.32
N ALA A 331 5.03 8.82 -13.77
CA ALA A 331 4.53 8.60 -15.11
C ALA A 331 3.15 9.24 -15.32
N ALA A 332 2.23 9.05 -14.37
CA ALA A 332 0.90 9.65 -14.40
C ALA A 332 0.98 11.20 -14.42
N GLU A 333 1.88 11.79 -13.64
CA GLU A 333 2.12 13.23 -13.63
C GLU A 333 2.60 13.72 -15.00
N ARG A 334 3.59 13.05 -15.61
CA ARG A 334 4.09 13.42 -16.94
C ARG A 334 3.04 13.28 -18.04
N ILE A 335 2.21 12.23 -17.99
CA ILE A 335 1.13 12.02 -18.96
C ILE A 335 0.06 13.10 -18.83
N LEU A 336 -0.25 13.52 -17.61
CA LEU A 336 -1.33 14.47 -17.30
C LEU A 336 -0.84 15.91 -17.10
N SER A 337 0.44 16.17 -17.35
CA SER A 337 1.03 17.50 -17.20
C SER A 337 0.21 18.56 -17.92
N GLY A 338 -0.11 19.66 -17.23
CA GLY A 338 -0.91 20.78 -17.75
C GLY A 338 -2.43 20.51 -17.85
N SER A 339 -2.92 19.30 -17.52
CA SER A 339 -4.36 18.98 -17.60
C SER A 339 -5.16 19.39 -16.36
N GLY A 340 -4.50 19.61 -15.22
CA GLY A 340 -5.16 19.79 -13.92
C GLY A 340 -5.87 18.54 -13.35
N ARG A 341 -5.67 17.35 -13.95
CA ARG A 341 -6.42 16.11 -13.67
C ARG A 341 -5.55 14.99 -13.07
N PHE A 342 -4.42 15.33 -12.50
CA PHE A 342 -3.44 14.36 -12.01
C PHE A 342 -4.05 13.39 -10.99
N ASN A 343 -4.67 13.89 -9.90
CA ASN A 343 -5.18 13.05 -8.83
C ASN A 343 -6.28 12.09 -9.29
N VAL A 344 -7.21 12.61 -10.10
CA VAL A 344 -8.32 11.80 -10.64
C VAL A 344 -7.80 10.73 -11.60
N GLY A 345 -6.84 11.06 -12.46
CA GLY A 345 -6.22 10.11 -13.39
C GLY A 345 -5.40 9.04 -12.65
N LEU A 346 -4.60 9.44 -11.66
CA LEU A 346 -3.83 8.49 -10.84
C LEU A 346 -4.76 7.53 -10.06
N ALA A 347 -5.84 8.05 -9.47
CA ALA A 347 -6.82 7.23 -8.77
C ALA A 347 -7.47 6.19 -9.70
N ALA A 348 -7.79 6.56 -10.93
CA ALA A 348 -8.32 5.64 -11.94
C ALA A 348 -7.30 4.54 -12.31
N VAL A 349 -6.03 4.90 -12.50
CA VAL A 349 -4.93 3.95 -12.74
C VAL A 349 -4.82 2.96 -11.59
N MET A 350 -4.82 3.44 -10.34
CA MET A 350 -4.71 2.59 -9.15
C MET A 350 -5.93 1.67 -8.97
N THR A 351 -7.12 2.11 -9.37
CA THR A 351 -8.33 1.28 -9.36
C THR A 351 -8.17 0.09 -10.32
N VAL A 352 -7.73 0.33 -11.55
CA VAL A 352 -7.49 -0.74 -12.53
C VAL A 352 -6.39 -1.70 -12.06
N GLN A 353 -5.31 -1.18 -11.48
CA GLN A 353 -4.26 -1.96 -10.83
C GLN A 353 -4.85 -2.88 -9.73
N GLY A 354 -5.73 -2.33 -8.89
CA GLY A 354 -6.39 -3.07 -7.80
C GLY A 354 -7.23 -4.25 -8.28
N ILE A 355 -7.86 -4.15 -9.46
CA ILE A 355 -8.59 -5.27 -10.08
C ILE A 355 -7.64 -6.45 -10.31
N GLY A 356 -6.48 -6.20 -10.92
CA GLY A 356 -5.48 -7.24 -11.16
C GLY A 356 -5.00 -7.90 -9.86
N ALA A 357 -4.64 -7.09 -8.87
CA ALA A 357 -4.18 -7.56 -7.57
C ALA A 357 -5.24 -8.40 -6.84
N SER A 358 -6.52 -8.00 -6.88
CA SER A 358 -7.59 -8.71 -6.18
C SER A 358 -7.92 -10.06 -6.85
N LEU A 359 -8.11 -10.06 -8.17
CA LEU A 359 -8.50 -11.28 -8.90
C LEU A 359 -7.38 -12.32 -8.95
N SER A 360 -6.13 -11.92 -8.88
CA SER A 360 -5.00 -12.85 -8.94
C SER A 360 -4.96 -13.83 -7.78
N ASN A 361 -5.51 -13.49 -6.62
CA ASN A 361 -5.42 -14.33 -5.43
C ASN A 361 -6.18 -15.65 -5.57
N VAL A 362 -7.38 -15.63 -6.18
CA VAL A 362 -8.13 -16.86 -6.43
C VAL A 362 -7.45 -17.74 -7.47
N VAL A 363 -6.87 -17.11 -8.52
CA VAL A 363 -6.12 -17.85 -9.55
C VAL A 363 -4.86 -18.48 -8.96
N ALA A 364 -4.16 -17.77 -8.10
CA ALA A 364 -2.96 -18.27 -7.42
C ALA A 364 -3.28 -19.46 -6.50
N GLY A 365 -4.36 -19.38 -5.75
CA GLY A 365 -4.83 -20.49 -4.93
C GLY A 365 -5.19 -21.72 -5.77
N TRP A 366 -5.97 -21.52 -6.84
CA TRP A 366 -6.32 -22.60 -7.77
C TRP A 366 -5.09 -23.26 -8.41
N LEU A 367 -4.11 -22.49 -8.87
CA LEU A 367 -2.85 -23.01 -9.41
C LEU A 367 -2.05 -23.80 -8.36
N THR A 368 -2.09 -23.35 -7.10
CA THR A 368 -1.40 -24.04 -6.00
C THR A 368 -2.06 -25.40 -5.71
N ASP A 369 -3.37 -25.46 -5.70
CA ASP A 369 -4.10 -26.72 -5.50
C ASP A 369 -3.93 -27.68 -6.68
N LEU A 370 -3.79 -27.15 -7.91
CA LEU A 370 -3.58 -27.93 -9.14
C LEU A 370 -2.18 -28.55 -9.24
N GLY A 371 -1.12 -27.79 -8.92
CA GLY A 371 0.27 -28.20 -9.16
C GLY A 371 1.27 -27.70 -8.14
N GLY A 372 0.81 -27.31 -6.95
CA GLY A 372 1.65 -26.85 -5.86
C GLY A 372 2.10 -25.39 -6.00
N TYR A 373 2.75 -24.90 -4.94
CA TYR A 373 3.25 -23.53 -4.87
C TYR A 373 4.21 -23.17 -6.02
N GLY A 374 5.05 -24.13 -6.45
CA GLY A 374 6.00 -23.92 -7.55
C GLY A 374 5.33 -23.55 -8.86
N LEU A 375 4.22 -24.23 -9.24
CA LEU A 375 3.45 -23.90 -10.44
C LEU A 375 2.89 -22.48 -10.35
N ALA A 376 2.31 -22.12 -9.20
CA ALA A 376 1.75 -20.78 -8.99
C ALA A 376 2.83 -19.69 -9.12
N TYR A 377 4.02 -19.87 -8.56
CA TYR A 377 5.12 -18.92 -8.69
C TYR A 377 5.60 -18.75 -10.13
N TRP A 378 5.76 -19.84 -10.86
CA TRP A 378 6.17 -19.81 -12.26
C TRP A 378 5.14 -19.07 -13.13
N VAL A 379 3.85 -19.39 -12.99
CA VAL A 379 2.79 -18.75 -13.77
C VAL A 379 2.70 -17.26 -13.46
N HIS A 380 2.61 -16.88 -12.17
CA HIS A 380 2.49 -15.48 -11.78
C HIS A 380 3.74 -14.68 -12.14
N GLY A 381 4.94 -15.25 -11.98
CA GLY A 381 6.17 -14.62 -12.46
C GLY A 381 6.17 -14.39 -13.96
N SER A 382 5.72 -15.38 -14.74
CA SER A 382 5.69 -15.31 -16.21
C SER A 382 4.70 -14.29 -16.75
N VAL A 383 3.59 -14.03 -16.06
CA VAL A 383 2.61 -12.99 -16.44
C VAL A 383 3.26 -11.62 -16.51
N ALA A 384 4.27 -11.33 -15.69
CA ALA A 384 5.00 -10.07 -15.75
C ALA A 384 5.79 -9.85 -17.04
N LEU A 385 6.13 -10.91 -17.78
CA LEU A 385 6.73 -10.77 -19.12
C LEU A 385 5.77 -10.09 -20.08
N VAL A 386 4.45 -10.34 -19.94
CA VAL A 386 3.42 -9.65 -20.73
C VAL A 386 3.36 -8.17 -20.36
N ALA A 387 3.43 -7.84 -19.05
CA ALA A 387 3.50 -6.46 -18.59
C ALA A 387 4.75 -5.75 -19.13
N LEU A 388 5.90 -6.42 -19.09
CA LEU A 388 7.17 -5.89 -19.61
C LEU A 388 7.10 -5.66 -21.11
N ALA A 389 6.58 -6.63 -21.88
CA ALA A 389 6.42 -6.49 -23.34
C ALA A 389 5.48 -5.33 -23.69
N LEU A 390 4.34 -5.24 -23.00
CA LEU A 390 3.39 -4.13 -23.17
C LEU A 390 4.01 -2.79 -22.83
N PHE A 391 4.79 -2.72 -21.73
CA PHE A 391 5.52 -1.49 -21.38
C PHE A 391 6.55 -1.11 -22.44
N VAL A 392 7.37 -2.04 -22.92
CA VAL A 392 8.40 -1.77 -23.92
C VAL A 392 7.76 -1.25 -25.22
N TRP A 393 6.63 -1.83 -25.61
CA TRP A 393 5.84 -1.38 -26.76
C TRP A 393 5.27 0.04 -26.53
N GLY A 394 4.65 0.30 -25.38
CA GLY A 394 4.01 1.58 -25.04
C GLY A 394 4.90 2.62 -24.36
N ARG A 395 6.22 2.37 -24.23
CA ARG A 395 7.13 3.18 -23.39
C ARG A 395 7.12 4.68 -23.67
N HIS A 396 6.88 5.07 -24.93
CA HIS A 396 6.86 6.49 -25.31
C HIS A 396 5.59 7.20 -24.83
N ASP A 397 4.49 6.48 -24.74
CA ASP A 397 3.22 7.00 -24.23
C ASP A 397 3.20 6.98 -22.67
N ILE A 398 3.82 5.96 -22.04
CA ILE A 398 3.83 5.75 -20.57
C ILE A 398 4.90 6.60 -19.88
N ALA A 399 6.09 6.72 -20.47
CA ALA A 399 7.22 7.45 -19.91
C ALA A 399 7.75 8.49 -20.92
N PRO A 400 6.96 9.53 -21.24
CA PRO A 400 7.40 10.56 -22.17
C PRO A 400 8.67 11.24 -21.65
N ARG A 401 9.57 11.57 -22.59
CA ARG A 401 10.78 12.33 -22.26
C ARG A 401 10.39 13.78 -21.96
N MET A 402 10.89 14.30 -20.85
CA MET A 402 10.77 15.74 -20.58
C MET A 402 11.54 16.53 -21.63
N PRO A 403 11.02 17.67 -22.11
CA PRO A 403 11.79 18.59 -22.93
C PRO A 403 13.07 18.99 -22.19
N SER A 404 14.19 19.09 -22.89
CA SER A 404 15.53 19.33 -22.31
C SER A 404 15.67 20.64 -21.50
N SER A 405 14.76 21.60 -21.70
CA SER A 405 14.70 22.86 -20.95
C SER A 405 14.13 22.74 -19.53
N ALA A 406 13.32 21.71 -19.26
CA ALA A 406 12.75 21.47 -17.94
C ALA A 406 13.65 20.61 -17.04
N ALA A 407 14.55 19.83 -17.62
CA ALA A 407 15.47 18.96 -16.89
C ALA A 407 16.62 19.72 -16.19
N ALA A 408 16.83 20.99 -16.51
CA ALA A 408 17.93 21.81 -15.96
C ALA A 408 17.48 22.73 -14.81
N ALA A 409 16.19 22.87 -14.54
CA ALA A 409 15.68 23.88 -13.61
C ALA A 409 15.36 23.41 -12.18
N ASP A 410 15.16 22.11 -11.95
CA ASP A 410 14.58 21.68 -10.66
C ASP A 410 15.22 20.43 -10.04
N TRP A 411 16.53 20.51 -9.66
CA TRP A 411 16.99 19.72 -8.51
C TRP A 411 18.46 19.98 -8.18
N PRO A 412 18.82 20.42 -6.96
CA PRO A 412 17.98 20.71 -5.79
C PRO A 412 17.50 22.17 -5.76
N PRO A 413 16.44 22.51 -4.98
CA PRO A 413 16.08 23.92 -4.75
C PRO A 413 17.29 24.60 -4.09
N ARG A 414 17.76 25.67 -4.70
CA ARG A 414 18.81 26.50 -4.12
C ARG A 414 18.34 26.92 -2.73
N SER A 415 19.14 26.58 -1.73
CA SER A 415 19.02 27.16 -0.40
C SER A 415 18.95 28.67 -0.55
N ALA A 416 17.88 29.29 -0.03
CA ALA A 416 17.77 30.72 0.11
C ALA A 416 18.73 31.15 1.24
N GLU A 417 20.03 31.15 0.95
CA GLU A 417 21.07 31.80 1.72
C GLU A 417 22.03 32.37 0.70
N GLU A 418 22.13 33.71 0.79
CA GLU A 418 23.08 34.68 0.27
C GLU A 418 22.40 35.78 -0.55
N THR A 419 21.85 36.73 0.17
CA THR A 419 21.87 38.12 -0.27
C THR A 419 22.82 38.87 0.67
N PRO A 420 23.99 39.30 0.23
CA PRO A 420 24.82 40.22 1.00
C PRO A 420 24.31 41.64 0.82
N ALA A 421 24.25 42.36 1.96
CA ALA A 421 24.23 43.78 2.26
C ALA A 421 23.40 44.73 1.40
#